data_0eb2bb086c6e57b5c14b65166e2296f5
#
_entry.id   0eb2bb086c6e57b5c14b65166e2296f5
#
_cell.length_a   1.000
_cell.length_b   1.000
_cell.length_c   1.000
_cell.angle_alpha   90.00
_cell.angle_beta   90.00
_cell.angle_gamma   90.00
#
_symmetry.space_group_name_H-M   'P 1'
#
loop_
_entity.id
_entity.type
_entity.pdbx_description
1 polymer ?
#
loop_
_entity_poly.entity_id
_entity_poly.type
_entity_poly.pdbx_seq_one_letter_code
_entity_poly.pdbx_strand_id
1 'polypeptide(L)'
;MAHDHSIEDFLNSRSISAVAFSPDGRMLSYSSSRVYREKKKPVESSVVIRDSENGKVLRVFSEPGVRFFNPRFSPDSRRIAFFSAEGENNFLHTVQVESGLAEKLLLESQAHGMEWMADGSLIILMTDPEDKEKKANREKGDDGYFFEEEDRYHSLYHYIPGSGFSKITDSVQVWEFSVSGSSIAMVTSANPQEQSWYHGKISAMEYGSWKMASIYDPGWRAVARPRFSLDGRKIAFLESLWSDRGVTSGDILIHDIKSGKTQNITEDTSRSFSDIHWDSGGKLHALWSSECTSGISEYDGKSFRDIWKSTGTVSPSFAPEFSLHGGRYAFAFQDASRPQEVFIKSTDEFQSISDENAAIAQCQPYPAEIIRWKSTDGLECYGIFRSAGKEKPVVVYIHGGPTSFSPITFIDRNTFLLSRGFSIFMPNYRGSIGKGRKYAEANRGDMGGMDLQDILSGMDYLENSGRSTSGKWFITGGSYGGFMTSWAITQTKRFSGAVGLFGISDWVSFHGTTNIPDWDSIHYNDSPYTGKKFRKFSPLEYASSVETPILLMHGRDDPSVPLGQYLQFYRALKDMGKKVRLIIFPREGHGFVEKDHIIMSLREMEEWFRSLS
;
A
#
# COMPACT_ATOMS: atom_id res chain seq x y z
N MET A 1 -31.34 11.54 -7.77
CA MET A 1 -30.60 12.75 -7.32
C MET A 1 -29.37 12.29 -6.55
N ALA A 2 -28.22 12.90 -6.76
CA ALA A 2 -27.01 12.59 -6.00
C ALA A 2 -27.27 12.85 -4.50
N HIS A 3 -26.69 12.04 -3.63
CA HIS A 3 -26.78 12.19 -2.17
C HIS A 3 -25.38 12.29 -1.55
N ASP A 4 -25.30 12.88 -0.37
CA ASP A 4 -24.05 13.03 0.38
C ASP A 4 -23.49 11.67 0.80
N HIS A 5 -22.16 11.58 0.94
CA HIS A 5 -21.48 10.36 1.35
C HIS A 5 -21.87 9.94 2.77
N SER A 6 -22.27 8.70 2.91
CA SER A 6 -22.53 8.04 4.19
C SER A 6 -21.44 7.02 4.52
N ILE A 7 -21.47 6.51 5.76
CA ILE A 7 -20.59 5.38 6.13
C ILE A 7 -20.97 4.14 5.32
N GLU A 8 -22.26 3.93 5.05
CA GLU A 8 -22.78 2.83 4.24
C GLU A 8 -22.24 2.90 2.80
N ASP A 9 -22.19 4.09 2.18
CA ASP A 9 -21.62 4.25 0.84
C ASP A 9 -20.14 3.86 0.82
N PHE A 10 -19.36 4.30 1.82
CA PHE A 10 -17.98 3.87 1.95
C PHE A 10 -17.86 2.34 2.11
N LEU A 11 -18.68 1.73 2.94
CA LEU A 11 -18.70 0.27 3.14
C LEU A 11 -19.17 -0.50 1.90
N ASN A 12 -20.01 0.10 1.06
CA ASN A 12 -20.47 -0.48 -0.20
C ASN A 12 -19.47 -0.32 -1.34
N SER A 13 -18.39 0.46 -1.15
CA SER A 13 -17.34 0.56 -2.14
C SER A 13 -16.54 -0.74 -2.24
N ARG A 14 -16.00 -0.99 -3.42
CA ARG A 14 -15.15 -2.15 -3.71
C ARG A 14 -13.76 -1.70 -4.16
N SER A 15 -12.75 -2.42 -3.70
CA SER A 15 -11.36 -2.23 -4.12
C SER A 15 -11.01 -3.24 -5.21
N ILE A 16 -10.44 -2.77 -6.31
CA ILE A 16 -10.06 -3.58 -7.47
C ILE A 16 -8.54 -3.69 -7.52
N SER A 17 -8.03 -4.91 -7.75
CA SER A 17 -6.60 -5.21 -7.85
C SER A 17 -6.32 -6.38 -8.77
N ALA A 18 -5.05 -6.63 -9.08
CA ALA A 18 -4.58 -7.73 -9.92
C ALA A 18 -5.23 -7.76 -11.31
N VAL A 19 -5.38 -6.57 -11.92
CA VAL A 19 -5.92 -6.45 -13.28
C VAL A 19 -4.91 -7.02 -14.28
N ALA A 20 -5.32 -8.02 -15.06
CA ALA A 20 -4.45 -8.69 -16.01
C ALA A 20 -5.18 -9.08 -17.30
N PHE A 21 -4.59 -8.76 -18.47
CA PHE A 21 -4.99 -9.34 -19.74
C PHE A 21 -4.67 -10.83 -19.80
N SER A 22 -5.51 -11.61 -20.50
CA SER A 22 -5.07 -12.91 -20.98
C SER A 22 -3.95 -12.76 -22.01
N PRO A 23 -3.03 -13.75 -22.16
CA PRO A 23 -1.94 -13.67 -23.14
C PRO A 23 -2.37 -13.44 -24.59
N ASP A 24 -3.58 -13.85 -24.99
CA ASP A 24 -4.16 -13.57 -26.29
C ASP A 24 -4.89 -12.21 -26.39
N GLY A 25 -4.98 -11.48 -25.25
CA GLY A 25 -5.57 -10.16 -25.15
C GLY A 25 -7.10 -10.09 -25.22
N ARG A 26 -7.81 -11.24 -25.31
CA ARG A 26 -9.27 -11.27 -25.47
C ARG A 26 -10.03 -11.11 -24.17
N MET A 27 -9.38 -11.44 -23.06
CA MET A 27 -10.00 -11.42 -21.74
C MET A 27 -9.20 -10.55 -20.77
N LEU A 28 -9.89 -10.10 -19.73
CA LEU A 28 -9.32 -9.48 -18.55
C LEU A 28 -9.78 -10.22 -17.31
N SER A 29 -8.86 -10.39 -16.34
CA SER A 29 -9.19 -10.82 -14.99
C SER A 29 -8.80 -9.76 -13.97
N TYR A 30 -9.50 -9.74 -12.84
CA TYR A 30 -9.14 -8.91 -11.68
C TYR A 30 -9.77 -9.48 -10.41
N SER A 31 -9.29 -9.01 -9.27
CA SER A 31 -9.91 -9.24 -7.96
C SER A 31 -10.72 -8.02 -7.55
N SER A 32 -11.95 -8.24 -7.06
CA SER A 32 -12.85 -7.21 -6.54
C SER A 32 -13.18 -7.52 -5.09
N SER A 33 -12.76 -6.66 -4.15
CA SER A 33 -12.80 -6.90 -2.71
C SER A 33 -13.67 -5.90 -1.99
N ARG A 34 -14.37 -6.32 -0.92
CA ARG A 34 -14.95 -5.38 0.05
C ARG A 34 -13.85 -4.58 0.75
N VAL A 35 -14.17 -3.40 1.24
CA VAL A 35 -13.25 -2.56 2.05
C VAL A 35 -13.28 -2.93 3.54
N TYR A 36 -14.06 -3.92 3.93
CA TYR A 36 -14.21 -4.41 5.31
C TYR A 36 -14.33 -5.93 5.35
N ARG A 37 -14.14 -6.47 6.55
CA ARG A 37 -14.51 -7.86 6.88
C ARG A 37 -15.61 -7.91 7.92
N GLU A 38 -16.40 -8.96 7.90
CA GLU A 38 -17.25 -9.33 9.02
C GLU A 38 -16.39 -9.89 10.17
N LYS A 39 -16.92 -9.82 11.39
CA LYS A 39 -16.20 -10.29 12.58
C LYS A 39 -15.66 -11.71 12.41
N LYS A 40 -14.33 -11.87 12.60
CA LYS A 40 -13.61 -13.15 12.48
C LYS A 40 -13.70 -13.84 11.12
N LYS A 41 -14.04 -13.12 10.04
CA LYS A 41 -14.01 -13.63 8.67
C LYS A 41 -12.92 -12.95 7.85
N PRO A 42 -12.43 -13.54 6.77
CA PRO A 42 -11.57 -12.84 5.82
C PRO A 42 -12.35 -11.70 5.14
N VAL A 43 -11.63 -10.77 4.51
CA VAL A 43 -12.25 -9.78 3.61
C VAL A 43 -12.80 -10.53 2.41
N GLU A 44 -14.10 -10.45 2.17
CA GLU A 44 -14.73 -11.08 1.00
C GLU A 44 -14.22 -10.45 -0.29
N SER A 45 -13.84 -11.29 -1.24
CA SER A 45 -13.50 -10.86 -2.59
C SER A 45 -13.92 -11.87 -3.62
N SER A 46 -14.02 -11.42 -4.86
CA SER A 46 -14.30 -12.22 -6.04
C SER A 46 -13.17 -12.11 -7.05
N VAL A 47 -12.98 -13.14 -7.86
CA VAL A 47 -12.22 -13.09 -9.10
C VAL A 47 -13.22 -12.97 -10.26
N VAL A 48 -13.03 -11.97 -11.10
CA VAL A 48 -13.90 -11.66 -12.24
C VAL A 48 -13.13 -11.82 -13.52
N ILE A 49 -13.76 -12.42 -14.53
CA ILE A 49 -13.26 -12.50 -15.92
C ILE A 49 -14.24 -11.76 -16.82
N ARG A 50 -13.71 -10.82 -17.61
CA ARG A 50 -14.47 -10.06 -18.61
C ARG A 50 -13.87 -10.21 -20.01
N ASP A 51 -14.73 -10.06 -21.01
CA ASP A 51 -14.31 -9.80 -22.37
C ASP A 51 -13.62 -8.43 -22.45
N SER A 52 -12.43 -8.37 -23.03
CA SER A 52 -11.61 -7.16 -23.03
C SER A 52 -12.04 -6.10 -24.06
N GLU A 53 -12.95 -6.43 -24.99
CA GLU A 53 -13.43 -5.49 -26.01
C GLU A 53 -14.72 -4.79 -25.57
N ASN A 54 -15.66 -5.57 -25.03
CA ASN A 54 -17.00 -5.06 -24.73
C ASN A 54 -17.34 -5.03 -23.23
N GLY A 55 -16.43 -5.47 -22.36
CA GLY A 55 -16.60 -5.48 -20.90
C GLY A 55 -17.59 -6.53 -20.37
N LYS A 56 -18.13 -7.40 -21.24
CA LYS A 56 -19.08 -8.44 -20.80
C LYS A 56 -18.46 -9.37 -19.77
N VAL A 57 -19.17 -9.58 -18.66
CA VAL A 57 -18.78 -10.57 -17.66
C VAL A 57 -18.87 -11.98 -18.27
N LEU A 58 -17.75 -12.68 -18.28
CA LEU A 58 -17.67 -14.07 -18.75
C LEU A 58 -17.80 -15.04 -17.57
N ARG A 59 -17.13 -14.75 -16.45
CA ARG A 59 -17.21 -15.55 -15.22
C ARG A 59 -16.97 -14.72 -13.97
N VAL A 60 -17.57 -15.17 -12.86
CA VAL A 60 -17.33 -14.65 -11.52
C VAL A 60 -17.13 -15.84 -10.57
N PHE A 61 -16.06 -15.80 -9.80
CA PHE A 61 -15.80 -16.73 -8.71
C PHE A 61 -15.96 -15.97 -7.40
N SER A 62 -17.00 -16.32 -6.65
CA SER A 62 -17.33 -15.68 -5.37
C SER A 62 -18.08 -16.65 -4.48
N GLU A 63 -17.82 -16.59 -3.18
CA GLU A 63 -18.52 -17.35 -2.16
C GLU A 63 -18.56 -16.50 -0.86
N PRO A 64 -19.70 -16.46 -0.14
CA PRO A 64 -19.82 -15.71 1.09
C PRO A 64 -18.78 -16.13 2.15
N GLY A 65 -18.03 -15.17 2.68
CA GLY A 65 -17.01 -15.42 3.69
C GLY A 65 -15.69 -15.98 3.15
N VAL A 66 -15.53 -16.03 1.82
CA VAL A 66 -14.30 -16.48 1.16
C VAL A 66 -13.59 -15.30 0.49
N ARG A 67 -12.28 -15.30 0.57
CA ARG A 67 -11.42 -14.37 -0.16
C ARG A 67 -10.82 -15.07 -1.37
N PHE A 68 -11.21 -14.63 -2.59
CA PHE A 68 -10.58 -15.05 -3.85
C PHE A 68 -9.62 -13.97 -4.34
N PHE A 69 -8.39 -14.35 -4.71
CA PHE A 69 -7.37 -13.35 -5.04
C PHE A 69 -6.30 -13.86 -6.00
N ASN A 70 -5.55 -12.90 -6.57
CA ASN A 70 -4.36 -13.11 -7.40
C ASN A 70 -4.61 -13.99 -8.64
N PRO A 71 -5.57 -13.63 -9.53
CA PRO A 71 -5.83 -14.38 -10.74
C PRO A 71 -4.67 -14.28 -11.75
N ARG A 72 -4.33 -15.39 -12.41
CA ARG A 72 -3.33 -15.47 -13.46
C ARG A 72 -3.78 -16.40 -14.58
N PHE A 73 -3.83 -15.89 -15.81
CA PHE A 73 -4.11 -16.71 -16.99
C PHE A 73 -2.92 -17.59 -17.34
N SER A 74 -3.19 -18.82 -17.81
CA SER A 74 -2.17 -19.69 -18.40
C SER A 74 -1.65 -19.10 -19.72
N PRO A 75 -0.42 -19.46 -20.16
CA PRO A 75 0.19 -18.94 -21.38
C PRO A 75 -0.65 -19.17 -22.66
N ASP A 76 -1.46 -20.23 -22.69
CA ASP A 76 -2.38 -20.54 -23.80
C ASP A 76 -3.76 -19.85 -23.69
N SER A 77 -3.97 -19.02 -22.66
CA SER A 77 -5.23 -18.32 -22.35
C SER A 77 -6.43 -19.23 -22.06
N ARG A 78 -6.24 -20.55 -21.99
CA ARG A 78 -7.36 -21.51 -21.81
C ARG A 78 -7.70 -21.76 -20.35
N ARG A 79 -6.75 -21.53 -19.44
CA ARG A 79 -6.93 -21.71 -17.99
C ARG A 79 -6.69 -20.43 -17.25
N ILE A 80 -7.26 -20.33 -16.06
CA ILE A 80 -6.93 -19.32 -15.08
C ILE A 80 -6.65 -20.01 -13.75
N ALA A 81 -5.61 -19.57 -13.06
CA ALA A 81 -5.34 -19.96 -11.68
C ALA A 81 -5.56 -18.79 -10.74
N PHE A 82 -6.05 -19.06 -9.53
CA PHE A 82 -6.21 -18.07 -8.46
C PHE A 82 -6.23 -18.77 -7.10
N PHE A 83 -6.03 -18.01 -6.04
CA PHE A 83 -6.13 -18.53 -4.68
C PHE A 83 -7.49 -18.25 -4.06
N SER A 84 -7.88 -19.10 -3.09
CA SER A 84 -8.90 -18.76 -2.09
C SER A 84 -8.40 -18.97 -0.66
N ALA A 85 -8.89 -18.13 0.26
CA ALA A 85 -8.72 -18.29 1.70
C ALA A 85 -10.08 -18.47 2.35
N GLU A 86 -10.26 -19.62 3.03
CA GLU A 86 -11.49 -20.09 3.68
C GLU A 86 -11.19 -20.40 5.16
N GLY A 87 -11.37 -19.41 6.03
CA GLY A 87 -10.87 -19.49 7.40
C GLY A 87 -9.34 -19.56 7.44
N GLU A 88 -8.80 -20.66 8.00
CA GLU A 88 -7.35 -20.91 8.05
C GLU A 88 -6.83 -21.67 6.81
N ASN A 89 -7.71 -22.19 5.98
CA ASN A 89 -7.33 -22.98 4.81
C ASN A 89 -7.09 -22.11 3.59
N ASN A 90 -6.05 -22.43 2.85
CA ASN A 90 -5.71 -21.80 1.57
C ASN A 90 -5.82 -22.84 0.45
N PHE A 91 -6.36 -22.43 -0.68
CA PHE A 91 -6.54 -23.30 -1.84
C PHE A 91 -6.00 -22.65 -3.10
N LEU A 92 -5.43 -23.49 -3.97
CA LEU A 92 -5.18 -23.17 -5.38
C LEU A 92 -6.36 -23.67 -6.22
N HIS A 93 -6.91 -22.78 -7.03
CA HIS A 93 -7.90 -23.12 -8.05
C HIS A 93 -7.25 -23.06 -9.42
N THR A 94 -7.50 -24.07 -10.26
CA THR A 94 -7.18 -24.06 -11.69
C THR A 94 -8.47 -24.33 -12.47
N VAL A 95 -8.86 -23.39 -13.33
CA VAL A 95 -10.16 -23.42 -14.01
C VAL A 95 -9.97 -23.31 -15.50
N GLN A 96 -10.61 -24.19 -16.27
CA GLN A 96 -10.77 -24.06 -17.71
C GLN A 96 -11.76 -22.92 -17.99
N VAL A 97 -11.31 -21.87 -18.67
CA VAL A 97 -12.11 -20.64 -18.83
C VAL A 97 -13.39 -20.90 -19.61
N GLU A 98 -13.33 -21.69 -20.69
CA GLU A 98 -14.48 -21.97 -21.56
C GLU A 98 -15.52 -22.87 -20.89
N SER A 99 -15.11 -24.04 -20.39
CA SER A 99 -16.03 -25.03 -19.80
C SER A 99 -16.43 -24.70 -18.36
N GLY A 100 -15.57 -23.99 -17.61
CA GLY A 100 -15.70 -23.75 -16.17
C GLY A 100 -15.30 -24.95 -15.31
N LEU A 101 -14.74 -26.01 -15.89
CA LEU A 101 -14.22 -27.14 -15.13
C LEU A 101 -13.10 -26.67 -14.22
N ALA A 102 -13.25 -26.88 -12.92
CA ALA A 102 -12.34 -26.39 -11.88
C ALA A 102 -11.73 -27.55 -11.11
N GLU A 103 -10.43 -27.42 -10.83
CA GLU A 103 -9.72 -28.19 -9.83
C GLU A 103 -9.44 -27.30 -8.63
N LYS A 104 -9.67 -27.79 -7.40
CA LYS A 104 -9.40 -27.12 -6.15
C LYS A 104 -8.43 -27.95 -5.33
N LEU A 105 -7.26 -27.39 -5.03
CA LEU A 105 -6.19 -28.06 -4.31
C LEU A 105 -5.93 -27.33 -2.99
N LEU A 106 -6.00 -28.05 -1.88
CA LEU A 106 -5.62 -27.56 -0.56
C LEU A 106 -4.10 -27.30 -0.51
N LEU A 107 -3.70 -26.13 -0.08
CA LEU A 107 -2.30 -25.78 0.16
C LEU A 107 -1.92 -26.05 1.62
N GLU A 108 -0.71 -26.53 1.84
CA GLU A 108 -0.21 -26.82 3.20
C GLU A 108 0.08 -25.56 4.02
N SER A 109 0.14 -24.40 3.35
CA SER A 109 0.43 -23.12 3.99
C SER A 109 -0.12 -21.94 3.18
N GLN A 110 0.08 -20.71 3.67
CA GLN A 110 -0.38 -19.49 3.04
C GLN A 110 0.37 -19.20 1.74
N ALA A 111 -0.38 -18.95 0.65
CA ALA A 111 0.16 -18.51 -0.63
C ALA A 111 0.16 -16.97 -0.74
N HIS A 112 1.21 -16.44 -1.37
CA HIS A 112 1.44 -15.01 -1.54
C HIS A 112 1.43 -14.55 -3.00
N GLY A 113 1.84 -15.42 -3.94
CA GLY A 113 1.89 -15.11 -5.35
C GLY A 113 2.07 -16.33 -6.23
N MET A 114 1.76 -16.21 -7.52
CA MET A 114 2.00 -17.26 -8.50
C MET A 114 2.27 -16.68 -9.88
N GLU A 115 3.03 -17.43 -10.68
CA GLU A 115 3.25 -17.17 -12.10
C GLU A 115 3.27 -18.49 -12.88
N TRP A 116 2.69 -18.49 -14.08
CA TRP A 116 2.73 -19.63 -14.98
C TRP A 116 4.07 -19.73 -15.70
N MET A 117 4.56 -20.95 -15.82
CA MET A 117 5.65 -21.28 -16.72
C MET A 117 5.11 -21.64 -18.13
N ALA A 118 5.97 -21.53 -19.15
CA ALA A 118 5.59 -21.83 -20.54
C ALA A 118 5.13 -23.29 -20.76
N ASP A 119 5.58 -24.21 -19.92
CA ASP A 119 5.20 -25.63 -19.95
C ASP A 119 3.85 -25.93 -19.28
N GLY A 120 3.20 -24.92 -18.72
CA GLY A 120 1.92 -25.04 -18.01
C GLY A 120 2.04 -25.48 -16.55
N SER A 121 3.24 -25.49 -15.99
CA SER A 121 3.49 -25.57 -14.54
C SER A 121 3.36 -24.18 -13.89
N LEU A 122 3.35 -24.11 -12.55
CA LEU A 122 3.29 -22.88 -11.77
C LEU A 122 4.49 -22.74 -10.84
N ILE A 123 5.03 -21.53 -10.76
CA ILE A 123 5.87 -21.13 -9.64
C ILE A 123 4.99 -20.41 -8.63
N ILE A 124 5.01 -20.86 -7.38
CA ILE A 124 4.16 -20.34 -6.30
C ILE A 124 5.04 -19.91 -5.15
N LEU A 125 4.82 -18.68 -4.69
CA LEU A 125 5.40 -18.15 -3.46
C LEU A 125 4.49 -18.52 -2.30
N MET A 126 4.98 -19.32 -1.35
CA MET A 126 4.25 -19.74 -0.16
C MET A 126 5.12 -19.61 1.09
N THR A 127 4.50 -19.39 2.23
CA THR A 127 5.13 -19.61 3.55
C THR A 127 5.48 -21.10 3.66
N ASP A 128 6.66 -21.42 4.16
CA ASP A 128 7.04 -22.81 4.41
C ASP A 128 6.04 -23.46 5.41
N PRO A 129 5.67 -24.73 5.22
CA PRO A 129 4.82 -25.43 6.15
C PRO A 129 5.41 -25.45 7.56
N GLU A 130 4.55 -25.42 8.57
CA GLU A 130 4.97 -25.61 9.95
C GLU A 130 5.48 -27.05 10.16
N ASP A 131 6.54 -27.19 10.95
CA ASP A 131 7.05 -28.50 11.35
C ASP A 131 5.95 -29.29 12.08
N LYS A 132 5.74 -30.54 11.68
CA LYS A 132 4.65 -31.39 12.21
C LYS A 132 4.79 -31.68 13.70
N GLU A 133 6.02 -31.84 14.19
CA GLU A 133 6.29 -32.11 15.61
C GLU A 133 6.05 -30.85 16.44
N LYS A 134 6.52 -29.68 15.98
CA LYS A 134 6.23 -28.38 16.62
C LYS A 134 4.72 -28.11 16.69
N LYS A 135 4.00 -28.36 15.58
CA LYS A 135 2.54 -28.22 15.55
C LYS A 135 1.86 -29.13 16.59
N ALA A 136 2.26 -30.40 16.64
CA ALA A 136 1.70 -31.38 17.59
C ALA A 136 2.02 -31.01 19.04
N ASN A 137 3.20 -30.48 19.33
CA ASN A 137 3.59 -30.02 20.65
C ASN A 137 2.79 -28.80 21.09
N ARG A 138 2.62 -27.81 20.18
CA ARG A 138 1.78 -26.64 20.44
C ARG A 138 0.32 -27.02 20.75
N GLU A 139 -0.25 -27.98 20.03
CA GLU A 139 -1.61 -28.49 20.31
C GLU A 139 -1.73 -29.16 21.69
N LYS A 140 -0.62 -29.62 22.27
CA LYS A 140 -0.57 -30.18 23.65
C LYS A 140 -0.28 -29.12 24.71
N GLY A 141 -0.08 -27.85 24.33
CA GLY A 141 0.23 -26.75 25.24
C GLY A 141 1.72 -26.51 25.48
N ASP A 142 2.60 -27.19 24.73
CA ASP A 142 4.03 -26.89 24.65
C ASP A 142 4.24 -25.90 23.46
N ASP A 143 3.91 -24.62 23.72
CA ASP A 143 3.78 -23.57 22.72
C ASP A 143 4.73 -22.37 22.97
N GLY A 144 5.68 -22.50 23.89
CA GLY A 144 6.78 -21.55 24.06
C GLY A 144 7.71 -21.58 22.84
N TYR A 145 8.19 -20.41 22.39
CA TYR A 145 9.05 -20.30 21.23
C TYR A 145 10.18 -19.28 21.43
N PHE A 146 11.27 -19.47 20.71
CA PHE A 146 12.36 -18.50 20.67
C PHE A 146 12.02 -17.40 19.68
N PHE A 147 11.92 -16.17 20.19
CA PHE A 147 11.56 -14.98 19.41
C PHE A 147 12.55 -14.77 18.25
N GLU A 148 12.01 -14.54 17.05
CA GLU A 148 12.73 -14.38 15.77
C GLU A 148 13.49 -15.63 15.25
N GLU A 149 13.57 -16.74 16.01
CA GLU A 149 14.28 -17.94 15.58
C GLU A 149 13.37 -18.97 14.90
N GLU A 150 12.04 -18.85 15.08
CA GLU A 150 11.06 -19.83 14.58
C GLU A 150 10.20 -19.30 13.42
N ASP A 151 10.53 -18.14 12.90
CA ASP A 151 9.84 -17.56 11.77
C ASP A 151 10.07 -18.41 10.50
N ARG A 152 9.01 -18.55 9.70
CA ARG A 152 9.03 -19.40 8.52
C ARG A 152 9.30 -18.57 7.28
N TYR A 153 10.19 -19.07 6.40
CA TYR A 153 10.48 -18.43 5.13
C TYR A 153 9.28 -18.42 4.19
N HIS A 154 9.16 -17.41 3.38
CA HIS A 154 8.41 -17.47 2.15
C HIS A 154 9.35 -18.00 1.07
N SER A 155 9.03 -19.18 0.54
CA SER A 155 9.85 -19.90 -0.43
C SER A 155 9.11 -20.06 -1.75
N LEU A 156 9.86 -20.19 -2.84
CA LEU A 156 9.30 -20.57 -4.12
C LEU A 156 9.12 -22.08 -4.18
N TYR A 157 7.96 -22.47 -4.70
CA TYR A 157 7.58 -23.86 -4.97
C TYR A 157 7.24 -24.01 -6.45
N HIS A 158 7.72 -25.07 -7.06
CA HIS A 158 7.33 -25.47 -8.39
C HIS A 158 6.17 -26.47 -8.29
N TYR A 159 5.03 -26.14 -8.84
CA TYR A 159 3.85 -27.00 -8.89
C TYR A 159 3.65 -27.52 -10.31
N ILE A 160 3.67 -28.85 -10.48
CA ILE A 160 3.35 -29.53 -11.73
C ILE A 160 1.99 -30.21 -11.55
N PRO A 161 0.95 -29.84 -12.33
CA PRO A 161 -0.35 -30.51 -12.28
C PRO A 161 -0.22 -32.03 -12.39
N GLY A 162 -0.83 -32.75 -11.44
CA GLY A 162 -0.75 -34.21 -11.36
C GLY A 162 0.52 -34.79 -10.73
N SER A 163 1.57 -33.99 -10.52
CA SER A 163 2.83 -34.45 -9.90
C SER A 163 3.07 -33.82 -8.52
N GLY A 164 2.42 -32.70 -8.19
CA GLY A 164 2.52 -32.03 -6.90
C GLY A 164 3.56 -30.91 -6.82
N PHE A 165 4.01 -30.60 -5.59
CA PHE A 165 4.93 -29.50 -5.28
C PHE A 165 6.36 -29.97 -5.05
N SER A 166 7.31 -29.18 -5.51
CA SER A 166 8.71 -29.26 -5.11
C SER A 166 9.22 -27.88 -4.68
N LYS A 167 9.85 -27.78 -3.52
CA LYS A 167 10.48 -26.56 -3.04
C LYS A 167 11.72 -26.25 -3.85
N ILE A 168 11.89 -25.01 -4.29
CA ILE A 168 13.00 -24.60 -5.19
C ILE A 168 13.92 -23.53 -4.59
N THR A 169 13.50 -22.83 -3.53
CA THR A 169 14.38 -21.96 -2.74
C THR A 169 14.48 -22.50 -1.32
N ASP A 170 15.65 -22.41 -0.71
CA ASP A 170 15.89 -22.86 0.65
C ASP A 170 16.74 -21.85 1.42
N SER A 171 16.42 -21.66 2.71
CA SER A 171 17.17 -20.77 3.62
C SER A 171 17.33 -19.34 3.10
N VAL A 172 16.36 -18.86 2.33
CA VAL A 172 16.28 -17.50 1.81
C VAL A 172 14.83 -17.02 1.80
N GLN A 173 14.60 -15.82 2.27
CA GLN A 173 13.29 -15.17 2.20
C GLN A 173 13.08 -14.60 0.80
N VAL A 174 11.98 -14.98 0.16
CA VAL A 174 11.52 -14.38 -1.09
C VAL A 174 10.34 -13.46 -0.79
N TRP A 175 10.43 -12.19 -1.16
CA TRP A 175 9.38 -11.18 -0.94
C TRP A 175 8.45 -11.04 -2.12
N GLU A 176 9.03 -11.04 -3.32
CA GLU A 176 8.30 -11.01 -4.59
C GLU A 176 9.16 -11.64 -5.69
N PHE A 177 8.51 -12.05 -6.77
CA PHE A 177 9.19 -12.61 -7.94
C PHE A 177 8.43 -12.32 -9.23
N SER A 178 9.10 -12.50 -10.36
CA SER A 178 8.50 -12.51 -11.68
C SER A 178 9.20 -13.53 -12.57
N VAL A 179 8.44 -14.08 -13.52
CA VAL A 179 8.91 -15.04 -14.49
C VAL A 179 8.95 -14.40 -15.87
N SER A 180 10.02 -14.64 -16.64
CA SER A 180 10.14 -14.26 -18.04
C SER A 180 10.88 -15.36 -18.80
N GLY A 181 10.17 -16.14 -19.61
CA GLY A 181 10.72 -17.34 -20.25
C GLY A 181 11.18 -18.37 -19.22
N SER A 182 12.49 -18.70 -19.21
CA SER A 182 13.13 -19.57 -18.22
C SER A 182 13.74 -18.80 -17.04
N SER A 183 13.70 -17.47 -17.02
CA SER A 183 14.37 -16.66 -16.00
C SER A 183 13.40 -16.20 -14.93
N ILE A 184 13.82 -16.25 -13.67
CA ILE A 184 13.06 -15.79 -12.49
C ILE A 184 13.85 -14.67 -11.83
N ALA A 185 13.26 -13.49 -11.72
CA ALA A 185 13.79 -12.38 -10.95
C ALA A 185 13.06 -12.28 -9.62
N MET A 186 13.78 -11.96 -8.54
CA MET A 186 13.25 -11.98 -7.17
C MET A 186 13.77 -10.81 -6.35
N VAL A 187 13.00 -10.41 -5.34
CA VAL A 187 13.50 -9.68 -4.18
C VAL A 187 13.69 -10.67 -3.04
N THR A 188 14.91 -10.74 -2.50
CA THR A 188 15.28 -11.72 -1.48
C THR A 188 16.03 -11.09 -0.32
N SER A 189 15.88 -11.67 0.88
CA SER A 189 16.70 -11.37 2.06
C SER A 189 17.14 -12.65 2.77
N ALA A 190 18.09 -12.51 3.72
CA ALA A 190 18.64 -13.67 4.42
C ALA A 190 17.66 -14.28 5.44
N ASN A 191 16.87 -13.43 6.10
CA ASN A 191 16.01 -13.82 7.21
C ASN A 191 14.52 -13.63 6.89
N PRO A 192 13.63 -14.41 7.49
CA PRO A 192 12.19 -14.36 7.22
C PRO A 192 11.43 -13.24 7.96
N GLN A 193 12.04 -12.58 8.97
CA GLN A 193 11.40 -11.51 9.72
C GLN A 193 11.01 -10.33 8.83
N GLU A 194 9.89 -9.67 9.10
CA GLU A 194 9.36 -8.54 8.31
C GLU A 194 10.41 -7.43 8.13
N GLN A 195 11.19 -7.14 9.16
CA GLN A 195 12.28 -6.14 9.11
C GLN A 195 13.35 -6.45 8.06
N SER A 196 13.60 -7.72 7.73
CA SER A 196 14.65 -8.08 6.76
C SER A 196 14.30 -7.70 5.33
N TRP A 197 13.05 -7.31 5.05
CA TRP A 197 12.65 -6.74 3.77
C TRP A 197 13.39 -5.43 3.45
N TYR A 198 13.70 -4.61 4.46
CA TYR A 198 14.47 -3.36 4.27
C TYR A 198 15.90 -3.59 3.79
N HIS A 199 16.39 -4.83 3.86
CA HIS A 199 17.69 -5.28 3.36
C HIS A 199 17.56 -6.18 2.12
N GLY A 200 16.42 -6.11 1.45
CA GLY A 200 16.11 -6.89 0.25
C GLY A 200 17.05 -6.57 -0.90
N LYS A 201 17.43 -7.63 -1.66
CA LYS A 201 18.32 -7.56 -2.81
C LYS A 201 17.61 -8.10 -4.05
N ILE A 202 18.02 -7.63 -5.23
CA ILE A 202 17.61 -8.27 -6.48
C ILE A 202 18.43 -9.53 -6.66
N SER A 203 17.75 -10.65 -6.83
CA SER A 203 18.31 -11.96 -7.14
C SER A 203 17.69 -12.52 -8.41
N ALA A 204 18.41 -13.40 -9.08
CA ALA A 204 17.97 -14.08 -10.29
C ALA A 204 18.23 -15.57 -10.22
N MET A 205 17.41 -16.35 -10.93
CA MET A 205 17.47 -17.80 -11.01
C MET A 205 17.04 -18.28 -12.39
N GLU A 206 17.62 -19.37 -12.87
CA GLU A 206 17.22 -20.04 -14.11
C GLU A 206 16.36 -21.27 -13.80
N TYR A 207 15.24 -21.41 -14.50
CA TYR A 207 14.35 -22.57 -14.44
C TYR A 207 15.09 -23.87 -14.74
N GLY A 208 14.86 -24.88 -13.94
CA GLY A 208 15.46 -26.21 -14.07
C GLY A 208 16.84 -26.33 -13.42
N SER A 209 17.67 -25.32 -13.45
CA SER A 209 18.96 -25.34 -12.73
C SER A 209 18.79 -24.96 -11.26
N TRP A 210 17.80 -24.12 -10.97
CA TRP A 210 17.46 -23.56 -9.65
C TRP A 210 18.65 -22.90 -8.93
N LYS A 211 19.67 -22.50 -9.68
CA LYS A 211 20.83 -21.77 -9.13
C LYS A 211 20.51 -20.30 -9.02
N MET A 212 20.52 -19.79 -7.80
CA MET A 212 20.28 -18.38 -7.50
C MET A 212 21.58 -17.61 -7.47
N ALA A 213 21.55 -16.39 -8.01
CA ALA A 213 22.61 -15.40 -7.92
C ALA A 213 22.06 -14.07 -7.40
N SER A 214 22.80 -13.43 -6.49
CA SER A 214 22.53 -12.04 -6.10
C SER A 214 23.02 -11.12 -7.21
N ILE A 215 22.16 -10.21 -7.66
CA ILE A 215 22.37 -9.34 -8.82
C ILE A 215 22.68 -7.91 -8.40
N TYR A 216 21.94 -7.40 -7.41
CA TYR A 216 22.06 -6.00 -6.98
C TYR A 216 21.72 -5.84 -5.51
N ASP A 217 22.55 -5.08 -4.79
CA ASP A 217 22.37 -4.71 -3.40
C ASP A 217 22.13 -3.18 -3.32
N PRO A 218 20.97 -2.71 -2.87
CA PRO A 218 20.63 -1.29 -2.81
C PRO A 218 21.23 -0.57 -1.59
N GLY A 219 21.92 -1.27 -0.69
CA GLY A 219 22.39 -0.73 0.58
C GLY A 219 21.26 -0.45 1.56
N TRP A 220 21.03 0.82 1.91
CA TRP A 220 19.99 1.23 2.85
C TRP A 220 18.63 1.52 2.19
N ARG A 221 18.55 1.44 0.84
CA ARG A 221 17.29 1.54 0.12
C ARG A 221 16.64 0.18 -0.03
N ALA A 222 15.37 0.19 -0.38
CA ALA A 222 14.64 -1.02 -0.74
C ALA A 222 14.47 -1.14 -2.26
N VAL A 223 14.24 -2.36 -2.74
CA VAL A 223 14.01 -2.68 -4.15
C VAL A 223 12.71 -3.45 -4.32
N ALA A 224 12.05 -3.28 -5.47
CA ALA A 224 10.79 -3.93 -5.80
C ALA A 224 10.60 -4.10 -7.31
N ARG A 225 9.56 -4.88 -7.69
CA ARG A 225 9.10 -5.04 -9.08
C ARG A 225 10.19 -5.50 -10.05
N PRO A 226 11.02 -6.51 -9.72
CA PRO A 226 12.03 -6.98 -10.66
C PRO A 226 11.37 -7.62 -11.89
N ARG A 227 11.83 -7.24 -13.08
CA ARG A 227 11.31 -7.72 -14.38
C ARG A 227 12.44 -7.99 -15.36
N PHE A 228 12.60 -9.23 -15.79
CA PHE A 228 13.48 -9.53 -16.90
C PHE A 228 12.95 -8.96 -18.22
N SER A 229 13.85 -8.45 -19.06
CA SER A 229 13.54 -8.25 -20.48
C SER A 229 13.29 -9.61 -21.14
N LEU A 230 12.47 -9.63 -22.21
CA LEU A 230 12.08 -10.89 -22.87
C LEU A 230 13.27 -11.68 -23.45
N ASP A 231 14.37 -10.99 -23.76
CA ASP A 231 15.62 -11.63 -24.23
C ASP A 231 16.53 -12.10 -23.07
N GLY A 232 16.11 -11.96 -21.83
CA GLY A 232 16.82 -12.36 -20.62
C GLY A 232 18.11 -11.58 -20.32
N ARG A 233 18.39 -10.48 -21.04
CA ARG A 233 19.66 -9.74 -20.93
C ARG A 233 19.66 -8.66 -19.87
N LYS A 234 18.51 -8.17 -19.48
CA LYS A 234 18.36 -7.07 -18.55
C LYS A 234 17.34 -7.39 -17.48
N ILE A 235 17.54 -6.82 -16.29
CA ILE A 235 16.52 -6.77 -15.22
C ILE A 235 16.22 -5.31 -14.96
N ALA A 236 14.96 -4.90 -15.13
CA ALA A 236 14.47 -3.62 -14.65
C ALA A 236 13.82 -3.80 -13.26
N PHE A 237 14.00 -2.85 -12.37
CA PHE A 237 13.43 -2.87 -11.02
C PHE A 237 13.29 -1.45 -10.48
N LEU A 238 12.53 -1.30 -9.40
CA LEU A 238 12.34 -0.03 -8.70
C LEU A 238 13.25 0.04 -7.47
N GLU A 239 13.73 1.25 -7.16
CA GLU A 239 14.53 1.52 -5.97
C GLU A 239 14.11 2.85 -5.33
N SER A 240 13.91 2.85 -4.00
CA SER A 240 13.72 4.05 -3.19
C SER A 240 13.87 3.75 -1.69
N LEU A 241 13.70 4.78 -0.85
CA LEU A 241 13.37 4.61 0.55
C LEU A 241 11.86 4.39 0.66
N TRP A 242 11.44 3.26 1.22
CA TRP A 242 10.01 2.96 1.47
C TRP A 242 9.75 2.65 2.93
N SER A 243 8.57 3.02 3.37
CA SER A 243 8.14 2.77 4.73
C SER A 243 7.51 1.39 4.92
N ASP A 244 7.03 0.78 3.84
CA ASP A 244 6.30 -0.48 3.86
C ASP A 244 6.45 -1.18 2.51
N ARG A 245 6.52 -2.51 2.50
CA ARG A 245 6.60 -3.31 1.26
C ARG A 245 5.32 -3.22 0.41
N GLY A 246 4.22 -2.79 0.99
CA GLY A 246 2.98 -2.50 0.28
C GLY A 246 2.99 -1.16 -0.46
N VAL A 247 4.01 -0.31 -0.25
CA VAL A 247 4.15 0.99 -0.92
C VAL A 247 5.36 0.93 -1.85
N THR A 248 5.13 0.71 -3.14
CA THR A 248 6.20 0.66 -4.14
C THR A 248 6.14 1.87 -5.04
N SER A 249 7.10 2.78 -4.92
CA SER A 249 7.18 3.95 -5.79
C SER A 249 8.57 4.60 -5.70
N GLY A 250 9.32 4.59 -6.79
CA GLY A 250 10.70 5.06 -6.78
C GLY A 250 11.26 5.32 -8.16
N ASP A 251 12.58 5.24 -8.27
CA ASP A 251 13.29 5.32 -9.54
C ASP A 251 13.34 3.96 -10.22
N ILE A 252 13.47 3.97 -11.56
CA ILE A 252 13.68 2.77 -12.36
C ILE A 252 15.18 2.57 -12.57
N LEU A 253 15.67 1.40 -12.18
CA LEU A 253 17.03 0.94 -12.47
C LEU A 253 16.99 -0.20 -13.47
N ILE A 254 17.99 -0.25 -14.35
CA ILE A 254 18.18 -1.35 -15.31
C ILE A 254 19.58 -1.94 -15.07
N HIS A 255 19.60 -3.23 -14.77
CA HIS A 255 20.83 -4.03 -14.66
C HIS A 255 21.05 -4.84 -15.93
N ASP A 256 22.21 -4.74 -16.54
CA ASP A 256 22.64 -5.55 -17.68
C ASP A 256 23.40 -6.77 -17.18
N ILE A 257 22.84 -7.96 -17.40
CA ILE A 257 23.36 -9.25 -16.90
C ILE A 257 24.77 -9.53 -17.39
N LYS A 258 25.08 -9.20 -18.65
CA LYS A 258 26.38 -9.51 -19.26
C LYS A 258 27.49 -8.62 -18.71
N SER A 259 27.24 -7.35 -18.59
CA SER A 259 28.26 -6.37 -18.14
C SER A 259 28.30 -6.21 -16.62
N GLY A 260 27.27 -6.65 -15.89
CA GLY A 260 27.11 -6.44 -14.45
C GLY A 260 26.86 -4.97 -14.06
N LYS A 261 26.53 -4.10 -15.03
CA LYS A 261 26.31 -2.68 -14.76
C LYS A 261 24.84 -2.38 -14.49
N THR A 262 24.59 -1.57 -13.45
CA THR A 262 23.27 -1.02 -13.14
C THR A 262 23.25 0.46 -13.48
N GLN A 263 22.17 0.92 -14.12
CA GLN A 263 21.94 2.31 -14.47
C GLN A 263 20.57 2.74 -13.93
N ASN A 264 20.53 3.87 -13.20
CA ASN A 264 19.30 4.58 -12.92
C ASN A 264 18.90 5.40 -14.17
N ILE A 265 17.74 5.12 -14.75
CA ILE A 265 17.25 5.79 -15.95
C ILE A 265 16.28 6.94 -15.65
N THR A 266 16.02 7.22 -14.35
CA THR A 266 15.03 8.20 -13.87
C THR A 266 15.54 9.08 -12.73
N GLU A 267 16.85 9.20 -12.53
CA GLU A 267 17.48 9.78 -11.34
C GLU A 267 17.03 11.23 -11.01
N ASP A 268 16.80 12.05 -12.01
CA ASP A 268 16.45 13.48 -11.84
C ASP A 268 14.99 13.81 -12.16
N THR A 269 14.13 12.79 -12.19
CA THR A 269 12.70 13.01 -12.48
C THR A 269 11.93 13.44 -11.23
N SER A 270 10.88 14.23 -11.43
CA SER A 270 9.86 14.50 -10.41
C SER A 270 8.76 13.43 -10.35
N ARG A 271 8.88 12.36 -11.15
CA ARG A 271 7.94 11.24 -11.16
C ARG A 271 8.38 10.16 -10.19
N SER A 272 7.42 9.48 -9.62
CA SER A 272 7.60 8.30 -8.77
C SER A 272 6.99 7.10 -9.47
N PHE A 273 7.81 6.12 -9.87
CA PHE A 273 7.37 4.96 -10.65
C PHE A 273 6.96 3.81 -9.73
N SER A 274 5.84 3.14 -10.05
CA SER A 274 5.23 2.13 -9.19
C SER A 274 5.13 0.74 -9.82
N ASP A 275 5.10 0.63 -11.14
CA ASP A 275 5.08 -0.65 -11.86
C ASP A 275 5.74 -0.52 -13.23
N ILE A 276 6.30 -1.64 -13.72
CA ILE A 276 7.06 -1.67 -14.98
C ILE A 276 6.83 -2.99 -15.73
N HIS A 277 6.71 -2.91 -17.05
CA HIS A 277 6.56 -4.07 -17.93
C HIS A 277 7.36 -3.91 -19.22
N TRP A 278 8.02 -4.98 -19.68
CA TRP A 278 8.63 -5.03 -21.00
C TRP A 278 7.58 -5.45 -22.03
N ASP A 279 7.55 -4.80 -23.19
CA ASP A 279 6.74 -5.23 -24.32
C ASP A 279 7.51 -6.22 -25.22
N SER A 280 6.81 -6.81 -26.20
CA SER A 280 7.41 -7.74 -27.17
C SER A 280 8.48 -7.11 -28.07
N GLY A 281 8.51 -5.79 -28.18
CA GLY A 281 9.50 -5.02 -28.92
C GLY A 281 10.74 -4.65 -28.10
N GLY A 282 10.79 -5.02 -26.82
CA GLY A 282 11.90 -4.72 -25.90
C GLY A 282 11.88 -3.30 -25.34
N LYS A 283 10.76 -2.58 -25.45
CA LYS A 283 10.55 -1.30 -24.78
C LYS A 283 10.03 -1.52 -23.35
N LEU A 284 10.40 -0.62 -22.44
CA LEU A 284 9.92 -0.65 -21.06
C LEU A 284 8.75 0.33 -20.90
N HIS A 285 7.63 -0.17 -20.41
CA HIS A 285 6.46 0.63 -20.05
C HIS A 285 6.41 0.80 -18.54
N ALA A 286 6.14 2.02 -18.08
CA ALA A 286 6.18 2.37 -16.68
C ALA A 286 4.95 3.16 -16.26
N LEU A 287 4.33 2.74 -15.17
CA LEU A 287 3.30 3.48 -14.46
C LEU A 287 3.96 4.42 -13.46
N TRP A 288 3.53 5.67 -13.43
CA TRP A 288 4.10 6.69 -12.56
C TRP A 288 3.01 7.57 -11.93
N SER A 289 3.36 8.19 -10.81
CA SER A 289 2.64 9.30 -10.22
C SER A 289 3.50 10.57 -10.20
N SER A 290 2.87 11.73 -10.42
CA SER A 290 3.48 13.04 -10.19
C SER A 290 2.44 13.91 -9.51
N GLU A 291 2.68 14.24 -8.25
CA GLU A 291 1.67 14.80 -7.35
C GLU A 291 0.40 13.92 -7.35
N CYS A 292 -0.75 14.46 -7.75
CA CYS A 292 -2.01 13.70 -7.84
C CYS A 292 -2.37 13.30 -9.28
N THR A 293 -1.39 13.28 -10.19
CA THR A 293 -1.55 12.80 -11.56
C THR A 293 -0.93 11.41 -11.67
N SER A 294 -1.67 10.47 -12.21
CA SER A 294 -1.17 9.15 -12.62
C SER A 294 -0.91 9.14 -14.12
N GLY A 295 0.09 8.41 -14.57
CA GLY A 295 0.39 8.29 -16.00
C GLY A 295 1.16 7.03 -16.36
N ILE A 296 1.12 6.67 -17.64
CA ILE A 296 1.90 5.57 -18.22
C ILE A 296 2.81 6.18 -19.30
N SER A 297 4.08 5.77 -19.26
CA SER A 297 5.08 6.17 -20.26
C SER A 297 5.79 4.95 -20.82
N GLU A 298 6.25 5.08 -22.07
CA GLU A 298 7.10 4.11 -22.77
C GLU A 298 8.54 4.64 -22.80
N TYR A 299 9.51 3.80 -22.48
CA TYR A 299 10.95 4.07 -22.58
C TYR A 299 11.54 3.26 -23.73
N ASP A 300 12.15 3.95 -24.72
CA ASP A 300 12.69 3.37 -25.93
C ASP A 300 14.19 3.01 -25.84
N GLY A 301 14.77 3.12 -24.65
CA GLY A 301 16.20 2.95 -24.40
C GLY A 301 16.97 4.28 -24.32
N LYS A 302 16.33 5.43 -24.59
CA LYS A 302 16.92 6.77 -24.54
C LYS A 302 16.04 7.77 -23.78
N SER A 303 14.73 7.76 -24.03
CA SER A 303 13.80 8.75 -23.51
C SER A 303 12.44 8.14 -23.18
N PHE A 304 11.71 8.81 -22.28
CA PHE A 304 10.32 8.48 -21.96
C PHE A 304 9.34 9.27 -22.83
N ARG A 305 8.33 8.59 -23.37
CA ARG A 305 7.21 9.17 -24.07
C ARG A 305 5.92 8.87 -23.28
N ASP A 306 5.16 9.90 -22.92
CA ASP A 306 3.86 9.71 -22.26
C ASP A 306 2.85 9.08 -23.22
N ILE A 307 2.22 8.01 -22.76
CA ILE A 307 1.14 7.31 -23.46
C ILE A 307 -0.22 7.79 -22.94
N TRP A 308 -0.31 7.96 -21.63
CA TRP A 308 -1.52 8.39 -20.95
C TRP A 308 -1.17 9.12 -19.65
N LYS A 309 -2.01 10.08 -19.27
CA LYS A 309 -1.99 10.71 -17.95
C LYS A 309 -3.35 11.29 -17.61
N SER A 310 -3.71 11.26 -16.34
CA SER A 310 -4.96 11.82 -15.81
C SER A 310 -4.78 12.20 -14.34
N THR A 311 -5.47 13.28 -13.92
CA THR A 311 -5.61 13.57 -12.49
C THR A 311 -6.50 12.52 -11.85
N GLY A 312 -5.98 11.83 -10.85
CA GLY A 312 -6.63 10.70 -10.19
C GLY A 312 -5.63 9.62 -9.82
N THR A 313 -6.14 8.49 -9.37
CA THR A 313 -5.34 7.44 -8.74
C THR A 313 -5.55 6.11 -9.43
N VAL A 314 -4.45 5.50 -9.88
CA VAL A 314 -4.41 4.08 -10.26
C VAL A 314 -4.32 3.24 -9.00
N SER A 315 -5.04 2.13 -8.96
CA SER A 315 -5.17 1.26 -7.80
C SER A 315 -4.39 -0.04 -7.96
N PRO A 316 -4.04 -0.67 -6.85
CA PRO A 316 -4.17 -0.21 -5.45
C PRO A 316 -3.33 1.06 -5.18
N SER A 317 -3.83 1.98 -4.38
CA SER A 317 -3.21 3.33 -4.24
C SER A 317 -1.76 3.31 -3.75
N PHE A 318 -1.39 2.32 -2.94
CA PHE A 318 -0.04 2.22 -2.36
C PHE A 318 0.94 1.43 -3.24
N ALA A 319 0.43 0.51 -4.06
CA ALA A 319 1.21 -0.27 -5.02
C ALA A 319 0.49 -0.31 -6.38
N PRO A 320 0.34 0.85 -7.07
CA PRO A 320 -0.36 0.93 -8.33
C PRO A 320 0.24 -0.02 -9.36
N GLU A 321 -0.63 -0.68 -10.12
CA GLU A 321 -0.26 -1.68 -11.11
C GLU A 321 -1.07 -1.53 -12.41
N PHE A 322 -0.52 -2.04 -13.51
CA PHE A 322 -1.21 -2.09 -14.79
C PHE A 322 -0.89 -3.38 -15.53
N SER A 323 -1.69 -3.70 -16.51
CA SER A 323 -1.44 -4.80 -17.44
C SER A 323 -1.28 -4.27 -18.86
N LEU A 324 -0.36 -4.87 -19.62
CA LEU A 324 -0.03 -4.47 -20.99
C LEU A 324 -0.24 -5.63 -21.95
N HIS A 325 -1.00 -5.41 -23.03
CA HIS A 325 -1.10 -6.35 -24.14
C HIS A 325 -1.33 -5.63 -25.46
N GLY A 326 -0.43 -5.85 -26.45
CA GLY A 326 -0.62 -5.34 -27.83
C GLY A 326 -0.80 -3.81 -27.92
N GLY A 327 -0.15 -3.03 -27.05
CA GLY A 327 -0.29 -1.57 -26.98
C GLY A 327 -1.58 -1.09 -26.26
N ARG A 328 -2.35 -2.00 -25.67
CA ARG A 328 -3.47 -1.69 -24.77
C ARG A 328 -3.01 -1.81 -23.32
N TYR A 329 -3.52 -0.95 -22.46
CA TYR A 329 -3.20 -0.90 -21.02
C TYR A 329 -4.48 -1.05 -20.23
N ALA A 330 -4.50 -1.95 -19.26
CA ALA A 330 -5.62 -2.15 -18.36
C ALA A 330 -5.19 -1.89 -16.92
N PHE A 331 -5.97 -1.15 -16.16
CA PHE A 331 -5.72 -0.81 -14.78
C PHE A 331 -7.00 -0.37 -14.06
N ALA A 332 -7.03 -0.45 -12.76
CA ALA A 332 -8.11 0.11 -11.97
C ALA A 332 -7.82 1.59 -11.67
N PHE A 333 -8.79 2.47 -11.90
CA PHE A 333 -8.63 3.91 -11.79
C PHE A 333 -9.85 4.58 -11.16
N GLN A 334 -9.62 5.65 -10.42
CA GLN A 334 -10.63 6.55 -9.87
C GLN A 334 -10.14 8.00 -9.87
N ASP A 335 -11.08 8.93 -9.79
CA ASP A 335 -10.80 10.34 -9.54
C ASP A 335 -11.84 10.96 -8.60
N ALA A 336 -11.85 12.27 -8.43
CA ALA A 336 -12.81 12.94 -7.55
C ALA A 336 -14.28 12.86 -8.03
N SER A 337 -14.51 12.50 -9.30
CA SER A 337 -15.83 12.45 -9.94
C SER A 337 -16.30 11.05 -10.32
N ARG A 338 -15.40 10.08 -10.33
CA ARG A 338 -15.66 8.70 -10.75
C ARG A 338 -15.14 7.70 -9.71
N PRO A 339 -15.98 6.76 -9.25
CA PRO A 339 -15.53 5.68 -8.38
C PRO A 339 -14.53 4.77 -9.11
N GLN A 340 -13.86 3.91 -8.34
CA GLN A 340 -12.89 2.98 -8.86
C GLN A 340 -13.55 1.96 -9.79
N GLU A 341 -13.04 1.89 -11.04
CA GLU A 341 -13.44 0.88 -12.01
C GLU A 341 -12.22 0.40 -12.80
N VAL A 342 -12.36 -0.71 -13.54
CA VAL A 342 -11.35 -1.17 -14.49
C VAL A 342 -11.48 -0.37 -15.78
N PHE A 343 -10.36 0.21 -16.19
CA PHE A 343 -10.25 0.96 -17.45
C PHE A 343 -9.30 0.28 -18.42
N ILE A 344 -9.62 0.41 -19.72
CA ILE A 344 -8.71 0.09 -20.81
C ILE A 344 -8.33 1.40 -21.52
N LYS A 345 -7.01 1.61 -21.70
CA LYS A 345 -6.43 2.61 -22.57
C LYS A 345 -5.88 1.92 -23.82
N SER A 346 -6.45 2.20 -24.96
CA SER A 346 -5.93 1.92 -26.30
C SER A 346 -5.34 3.20 -26.94
N THR A 347 -4.99 3.17 -28.22
CA THR A 347 -4.43 4.36 -28.92
C THR A 347 -5.36 5.57 -28.78
N ASP A 348 -6.66 5.40 -29.06
CA ASP A 348 -7.62 6.50 -29.16
C ASP A 348 -8.68 6.50 -28.04
N GLU A 349 -8.77 5.43 -27.25
CA GLU A 349 -9.82 5.24 -26.27
C GLU A 349 -9.27 5.12 -24.84
N PHE A 350 -10.02 5.68 -23.90
CA PHE A 350 -9.89 5.47 -22.46
C PHE A 350 -11.28 5.27 -21.88
N GLN A 351 -11.66 4.01 -21.66
CA GLN A 351 -13.01 3.66 -21.26
C GLN A 351 -13.05 2.71 -20.07
N SER A 352 -14.08 2.86 -19.24
CA SER A 352 -14.41 1.89 -18.19
C SER A 352 -15.06 0.67 -18.82
N ILE A 353 -14.65 -0.52 -18.36
CA ILE A 353 -15.20 -1.80 -18.77
C ILE A 353 -15.81 -2.57 -17.60
N SER A 354 -15.85 -2.00 -16.42
CA SER A 354 -16.46 -2.60 -15.24
C SER A 354 -17.51 -1.68 -14.61
N ASP A 355 -18.29 -2.23 -13.71
CA ASP A 355 -19.38 -1.61 -12.97
C ASP A 355 -19.40 -2.06 -11.49
N GLU A 356 -18.22 -2.38 -10.96
CA GLU A 356 -18.03 -2.91 -9.60
C GLU A 356 -18.51 -1.94 -8.51
N ASN A 357 -18.41 -0.63 -8.77
CA ASN A 357 -18.79 0.44 -7.88
C ASN A 357 -20.04 1.21 -8.32
N ALA A 358 -20.90 0.60 -9.16
CA ALA A 358 -22.15 1.22 -9.63
C ALA A 358 -23.08 1.66 -8.48
N ALA A 359 -23.05 0.95 -7.34
CA ALA A 359 -23.86 1.27 -6.16
C ALA A 359 -23.54 2.65 -5.57
N ILE A 360 -22.28 3.10 -5.66
CA ILE A 360 -21.84 4.38 -5.12
C ILE A 360 -21.66 5.46 -6.20
N ALA A 361 -21.81 5.12 -7.48
CA ALA A 361 -21.62 6.08 -8.58
C ALA A 361 -22.63 7.25 -8.56
N GLN A 362 -23.73 7.11 -7.81
CA GLN A 362 -24.73 8.16 -7.60
C GLN A 362 -24.46 9.08 -6.40
N CYS A 363 -23.39 8.83 -5.63
CA CYS A 363 -22.99 9.73 -4.57
C CYS A 363 -22.54 11.08 -5.15
N GLN A 364 -22.72 12.16 -4.36
CA GLN A 364 -22.29 13.50 -4.74
C GLN A 364 -20.76 13.54 -4.92
N PRO A 365 -20.25 13.90 -6.11
CA PRO A 365 -18.83 14.13 -6.26
C PRO A 365 -18.35 15.31 -5.43
N TYR A 366 -17.22 15.13 -4.75
CA TYR A 366 -16.59 16.22 -4.01
C TYR A 366 -15.32 16.68 -4.73
N PRO A 367 -15.27 17.94 -5.22
CA PRO A 367 -14.08 18.48 -5.87
C PRO A 367 -12.84 18.35 -4.99
N ALA A 368 -11.73 18.06 -5.62
CA ALA A 368 -10.41 17.99 -5.00
C ALA A 368 -9.49 19.02 -5.66
N GLU A 369 -9.11 20.06 -4.93
CA GLU A 369 -8.17 21.07 -5.40
C GLU A 369 -6.75 20.62 -5.05
N ILE A 370 -5.87 20.51 -6.04
CA ILE A 370 -4.42 20.32 -5.82
C ILE A 370 -3.83 21.67 -5.49
N ILE A 371 -3.31 21.85 -4.30
CA ILE A 371 -2.67 23.08 -3.85
C ILE A 371 -1.16 22.90 -3.73
N ARG A 372 -0.41 23.98 -3.94
CA ARG A 372 1.04 24.02 -3.77
C ARG A 372 1.42 25.22 -2.92
N TRP A 373 2.41 25.01 -2.06
CA TRP A 373 2.93 26.07 -1.19
C TRP A 373 4.43 25.87 -0.96
N LYS A 374 5.06 26.89 -0.43
CA LYS A 374 6.46 26.81 0.00
C LYS A 374 6.54 26.59 1.51
N SER A 375 7.34 25.65 1.91
CA SER A 375 7.74 25.47 3.31
C SER A 375 8.64 26.62 3.78
N THR A 376 8.95 26.67 5.06
CA THR A 376 9.77 27.72 5.68
C THR A 376 11.20 27.79 5.13
N ASP A 377 11.72 26.68 4.59
CA ASP A 377 13.04 26.60 3.93
C ASP A 377 12.97 26.79 2.40
N GLY A 378 11.78 27.09 1.86
CA GLY A 378 11.55 27.32 0.45
C GLY A 378 11.24 26.07 -0.37
N LEU A 379 11.25 24.86 0.23
CA LEU A 379 10.84 23.63 -0.46
C LEU A 379 9.38 23.76 -0.92
N GLU A 380 9.13 23.46 -2.19
CA GLU A 380 7.77 23.40 -2.71
C GLU A 380 7.08 22.11 -2.33
N CYS A 381 6.02 22.21 -1.53
CA CYS A 381 5.14 21.13 -1.10
C CYS A 381 3.83 21.15 -1.88
N TYR A 382 3.10 20.03 -1.85
CA TYR A 382 1.79 19.93 -2.47
C TYR A 382 0.83 19.15 -1.57
N GLY A 383 -0.45 19.23 -1.88
CA GLY A 383 -1.48 18.50 -1.17
C GLY A 383 -2.85 18.68 -1.81
N ILE A 384 -3.85 18.12 -1.19
CA ILE A 384 -5.23 18.17 -1.65
C ILE A 384 -6.03 18.97 -0.63
N PHE A 385 -6.83 19.91 -1.13
CA PHE A 385 -7.84 20.60 -0.33
C PHE A 385 -9.24 20.31 -0.88
N ARG A 386 -10.13 19.87 0.01
CA ARG A 386 -11.57 19.67 -0.27
C ARG A 386 -12.36 20.58 0.65
N SER A 387 -13.05 21.56 0.06
CA SER A 387 -13.78 22.59 0.82
C SER A 387 -15.23 22.20 1.06
N ALA A 388 -15.66 22.26 2.32
CA ALA A 388 -17.08 22.28 2.71
C ALA A 388 -17.63 23.71 2.84
N GLY A 389 -16.78 24.71 2.63
CA GLY A 389 -17.08 26.14 2.79
C GLY A 389 -15.95 26.86 3.53
N LYS A 390 -15.71 28.13 3.21
CA LYS A 390 -14.58 28.91 3.76
C LYS A 390 -14.59 29.04 5.28
N GLU A 391 -15.76 29.15 5.87
CA GLU A 391 -15.96 29.32 7.32
C GLU A 391 -16.07 27.97 8.07
N LYS A 392 -16.01 26.86 7.35
CA LYS A 392 -16.12 25.54 7.96
C LYS A 392 -14.79 25.13 8.60
N PRO A 393 -14.83 24.41 9.72
CA PRO A 393 -13.63 23.87 10.34
C PRO A 393 -12.84 22.98 9.35
N VAL A 394 -11.52 23.00 9.46
CA VAL A 394 -10.65 22.20 8.61
C VAL A 394 -10.03 21.05 9.41
N VAL A 395 -10.14 19.85 8.90
CA VAL A 395 -9.42 18.68 9.39
C VAL A 395 -8.17 18.48 8.53
N VAL A 396 -7.00 18.57 9.15
CA VAL A 396 -5.72 18.22 8.53
C VAL A 396 -5.56 16.72 8.67
N TYR A 397 -5.62 16.01 7.54
CA TYR A 397 -5.44 14.56 7.49
C TYR A 397 -4.02 14.22 7.07
N ILE A 398 -3.25 13.61 7.95
CA ILE A 398 -1.86 13.24 7.73
C ILE A 398 -1.78 11.76 7.34
N HIS A 399 -1.26 11.48 6.14
CA HIS A 399 -1.04 10.10 5.71
C HIS A 399 0.07 9.42 6.51
N GLY A 400 0.03 8.10 6.55
CA GLY A 400 1.07 7.25 7.13
C GLY A 400 2.32 7.15 6.24
N GLY A 401 3.22 6.31 6.61
CA GLY A 401 4.47 6.08 5.91
C GLY A 401 5.68 6.44 6.78
N PRO A 402 6.43 7.51 6.53
CA PRO A 402 6.13 8.73 5.78
C PRO A 402 6.15 8.59 4.25
N THR A 403 6.88 7.60 3.72
CA THR A 403 6.98 7.36 2.28
C THR A 403 5.69 6.73 1.76
N SER A 404 4.68 7.57 1.59
CA SER A 404 3.35 7.31 1.06
C SER A 404 2.79 8.61 0.50
N PHE A 405 1.48 8.73 0.26
CA PHE A 405 0.84 9.98 -0.14
C PHE A 405 -0.67 9.94 0.12
N SER A 406 -1.29 11.10 0.09
CA SER A 406 -2.74 11.24 0.06
C SER A 406 -3.21 11.28 -1.39
N PRO A 407 -3.93 10.26 -1.89
CA PRO A 407 -4.41 10.19 -3.26
C PRO A 407 -5.72 10.97 -3.45
N ILE A 408 -6.07 11.28 -4.71
CA ILE A 408 -7.43 11.68 -5.06
C ILE A 408 -8.28 10.42 -5.22
N THR A 409 -9.32 10.31 -4.40
CA THR A 409 -10.30 9.22 -4.39
C THR A 409 -11.70 9.76 -4.59
N PHE A 410 -12.64 8.94 -5.08
CA PHE A 410 -14.06 9.27 -5.17
C PHE A 410 -14.69 9.25 -3.77
N ILE A 411 -14.52 8.15 -3.06
CA ILE A 411 -14.99 7.94 -1.70
C ILE A 411 -13.90 7.36 -0.80
N ASP A 412 -13.76 7.90 0.39
CA ASP A 412 -12.89 7.42 1.46
C ASP A 412 -13.42 7.87 2.83
N ARG A 413 -12.66 7.59 3.88
CA ARG A 413 -13.00 8.02 5.24
C ARG A 413 -13.04 9.55 5.39
N ASN A 414 -12.28 10.29 4.57
CA ASN A 414 -12.22 11.75 4.62
C ASN A 414 -13.44 12.38 3.94
N THR A 415 -13.97 11.79 2.88
CA THR A 415 -15.18 12.28 2.22
C THR A 415 -16.41 12.13 3.12
N PHE A 416 -16.42 11.19 4.07
CA PHE A 416 -17.44 11.13 5.11
C PHE A 416 -17.38 12.37 6.01
N LEU A 417 -16.22 12.80 6.49
CA LEU A 417 -16.09 14.02 7.30
C LEU A 417 -16.48 15.27 6.50
N LEU A 418 -16.14 15.30 5.21
CA LEU A 418 -16.53 16.38 4.30
C LEU A 418 -18.05 16.50 4.18
N SER A 419 -18.77 15.36 4.05
CA SER A 419 -20.25 15.35 4.05
C SER A 419 -20.85 15.81 5.38
N ARG A 420 -20.08 15.79 6.45
CA ARG A 420 -20.46 16.28 7.78
C ARG A 420 -20.12 17.77 8.00
N GLY A 421 -19.62 18.45 6.98
CA GLY A 421 -19.37 19.88 6.99
C GLY A 421 -17.97 20.27 7.47
N PHE A 422 -17.02 19.37 7.48
CA PHE A 422 -15.60 19.68 7.72
C PHE A 422 -14.88 19.80 6.37
N SER A 423 -14.13 20.87 6.14
CA SER A 423 -13.18 20.92 5.06
C SER A 423 -11.98 19.99 5.36
N ILE A 424 -11.38 19.42 4.34
CA ILE A 424 -10.27 18.45 4.50
C ILE A 424 -9.02 18.98 3.81
N PHE A 425 -7.93 19.09 4.56
CA PHE A 425 -6.61 19.37 4.03
C PHE A 425 -5.73 18.13 4.17
N MET A 426 -5.23 17.62 3.06
CA MET A 426 -4.37 16.43 2.98
C MET A 426 -3.00 16.84 2.44
N PRO A 427 -2.05 17.28 3.28
CA PRO A 427 -0.72 17.64 2.85
C PRO A 427 0.08 16.40 2.45
N ASN A 428 0.78 16.48 1.31
CA ASN A 428 1.85 15.57 0.95
C ASN A 428 3.18 16.27 1.27
N TYR A 429 3.60 16.15 2.52
CA TYR A 429 4.81 16.75 3.08
C TYR A 429 6.07 16.06 2.56
N ARG A 430 7.28 16.64 2.76
CA ARG A 430 8.54 15.95 2.43
C ARG A 430 8.59 14.56 3.07
N GLY A 431 9.12 13.59 2.36
CA GLY A 431 8.98 12.17 2.69
C GLY A 431 7.88 11.48 1.88
N SER A 432 6.90 12.23 1.32
CA SER A 432 5.86 11.66 0.47
C SER A 432 6.38 11.28 -0.91
N ILE A 433 5.73 10.29 -1.52
CA ILE A 433 5.92 9.95 -2.95
C ILE A 433 5.15 10.93 -3.85
N GLY A 434 5.43 10.90 -5.17
CA GLY A 434 4.75 11.74 -6.16
C GLY A 434 5.50 13.01 -6.55
N LYS A 435 6.72 13.22 -6.03
CA LYS A 435 7.65 14.27 -6.50
C LYS A 435 9.08 13.73 -6.73
N GLY A 436 9.18 12.43 -7.06
CA GLY A 436 10.44 11.73 -7.27
C GLY A 436 11.15 11.34 -5.97
N ARG A 437 12.23 10.57 -6.12
CA ARG A 437 12.98 9.99 -5.01
C ARG A 437 13.56 11.03 -4.06
N LYS A 438 14.09 12.15 -4.57
CA LYS A 438 14.67 13.21 -3.73
C LYS A 438 13.67 13.78 -2.72
N TYR A 439 12.41 13.92 -3.12
CA TYR A 439 11.35 14.39 -2.22
C TYR A 439 10.95 13.31 -1.20
N ALA A 440 10.87 12.05 -1.63
CA ALA A 440 10.57 10.92 -0.76
C ALA A 440 11.65 10.68 0.32
N GLU A 441 12.91 10.99 0.01
CA GLU A 441 14.05 10.85 0.95
C GLU A 441 14.31 12.13 1.78
N ALA A 442 13.58 13.23 1.53
CA ALA A 442 13.92 14.55 2.08
C ALA A 442 13.69 14.70 3.60
N ASN A 443 12.93 13.81 4.24
CA ASN A 443 12.78 13.79 5.70
C ASN A 443 13.65 12.72 6.38
N ARG A 444 14.49 11.98 5.63
CA ARG A 444 15.42 11.02 6.22
C ARG A 444 16.38 11.72 7.18
N GLY A 445 16.41 11.27 8.41
CA GLY A 445 17.19 11.87 9.49
C GLY A 445 16.52 13.04 10.22
N ASP A 446 15.31 13.44 9.82
CA ASP A 446 14.59 14.60 10.39
C ASP A 446 13.06 14.38 10.50
N MET A 447 12.62 13.12 10.68
CA MET A 447 11.20 12.82 10.89
C MET A 447 10.66 13.56 12.13
N GLY A 448 9.59 14.34 11.95
CA GLY A 448 9.06 15.24 12.99
C GLY A 448 9.67 16.65 12.99
N GLY A 449 10.63 16.91 12.10
CA GLY A 449 11.27 18.22 11.95
C GLY A 449 10.63 19.08 10.87
N MET A 450 11.26 19.13 9.71
CA MET A 450 10.80 19.99 8.60
C MET A 450 9.50 19.50 7.95
N ASP A 451 9.17 18.22 8.04
CA ASP A 451 7.88 17.69 7.58
C ASP A 451 6.69 18.26 8.39
N LEU A 452 6.85 18.53 9.70
CA LEU A 452 5.87 19.30 10.46
C LEU A 452 5.77 20.75 9.95
N GLN A 453 6.92 21.39 9.62
CA GLN A 453 6.90 22.75 9.07
C GLN A 453 6.21 22.83 7.70
N ASP A 454 6.34 21.78 6.87
CA ASP A 454 5.61 21.67 5.60
C ASP A 454 4.09 21.71 5.82
N ILE A 455 3.60 20.95 6.83
CA ILE A 455 2.18 20.89 7.18
C ILE A 455 1.70 22.24 7.68
N LEU A 456 2.40 22.86 8.62
CA LEU A 456 2.03 24.15 9.20
C LEU A 456 2.03 25.27 8.15
N SER A 457 3.02 25.28 7.26
CA SER A 457 3.08 26.23 6.13
C SER A 457 1.92 26.03 5.14
N GLY A 458 1.44 24.79 4.96
CA GLY A 458 0.25 24.51 4.16
C GLY A 458 -1.03 25.08 4.80
N MET A 459 -1.17 25.03 6.13
CA MET A 459 -2.26 25.67 6.84
C MET A 459 -2.19 27.20 6.67
N ASP A 460 -1.01 27.81 6.81
CA ASP A 460 -0.80 29.25 6.59
C ASP A 460 -1.18 29.66 5.16
N TYR A 461 -0.83 28.83 4.17
CA TYR A 461 -1.21 29.06 2.78
C TYR A 461 -2.73 29.08 2.59
N LEU A 462 -3.47 28.15 3.21
CA LEU A 462 -4.94 28.09 3.12
C LEU A 462 -5.60 29.30 3.79
N GLU A 463 -5.08 29.78 4.90
CA GLU A 463 -5.54 31.00 5.57
C GLU A 463 -5.23 32.26 4.74
N ASN A 464 -3.99 32.44 4.33
CA ASN A 464 -3.53 33.64 3.60
C ASN A 464 -4.18 33.75 2.21
N SER A 465 -4.52 32.63 1.57
CA SER A 465 -5.21 32.61 0.28
C SER A 465 -6.73 32.76 0.40
N GLY A 466 -7.26 32.87 1.62
CA GLY A 466 -8.71 33.00 1.88
C GLY A 466 -9.53 31.74 1.54
N ARG A 467 -8.87 30.56 1.43
CA ARG A 467 -9.54 29.27 1.25
C ARG A 467 -10.16 28.78 2.53
N SER A 468 -9.58 29.10 3.67
CA SER A 468 -10.12 28.86 5.00
C SER A 468 -10.06 30.13 5.84
N THR A 469 -11.20 30.51 6.42
CA THR A 469 -11.34 31.68 7.31
C THR A 469 -11.92 31.28 8.68
N SER A 470 -12.11 29.97 8.93
CA SER A 470 -12.76 29.47 10.13
C SER A 470 -11.95 29.70 11.42
N GLY A 471 -10.61 29.76 11.30
CA GLY A 471 -9.71 29.78 12.45
C GLY A 471 -9.74 28.51 13.30
N LYS A 472 -10.54 27.49 12.90
CA LYS A 472 -10.67 26.21 13.60
C LYS A 472 -10.03 25.08 12.82
N TRP A 473 -8.98 24.53 13.39
CA TRP A 473 -8.20 23.45 12.82
C TRP A 473 -8.27 22.20 13.70
N PHE A 474 -8.52 21.07 13.09
CA PHE A 474 -8.42 19.74 13.68
C PHE A 474 -7.31 18.97 12.98
N ILE A 475 -6.76 17.93 13.64
CA ILE A 475 -5.74 17.09 13.05
C ILE A 475 -6.03 15.61 13.29
N THR A 476 -5.80 14.78 12.29
CA THR A 476 -5.90 13.32 12.39
C THR A 476 -4.93 12.64 11.42
N GLY A 477 -4.58 11.41 11.73
CA GLY A 477 -3.77 10.57 10.87
C GLY A 477 -3.51 9.21 11.49
N GLY A 478 -3.07 8.25 10.68
CA GLY A 478 -2.75 6.90 11.12
C GLY A 478 -1.27 6.56 10.95
N SER A 479 -0.73 5.64 11.78
CA SER A 479 0.65 5.21 11.70
C SER A 479 1.62 6.38 11.90
N TYR A 480 2.48 6.66 10.94
CA TYR A 480 3.29 7.89 10.95
C TYR A 480 2.41 9.16 11.05
N GLY A 481 1.23 9.17 10.40
CA GLY A 481 0.26 10.26 10.56
C GLY A 481 -0.29 10.36 11.98
N GLY A 482 -0.43 9.25 12.69
CA GLY A 482 -0.78 9.21 14.11
C GLY A 482 0.35 9.70 15.03
N PHE A 483 1.61 9.39 14.68
CA PHE A 483 2.78 10.02 15.28
C PHE A 483 2.75 11.53 15.06
N MET A 484 2.63 11.99 13.81
CA MET A 484 2.62 13.41 13.47
C MET A 484 1.44 14.15 14.13
N THR A 485 0.29 13.51 14.27
CA THR A 485 -0.86 14.06 15.03
C THR A 485 -0.48 14.28 16.49
N SER A 486 0.08 13.27 17.15
CA SER A 486 0.54 13.36 18.54
C SER A 486 1.70 14.35 18.68
N TRP A 487 2.63 14.36 17.74
CA TRP A 487 3.77 15.26 17.69
C TRP A 487 3.35 16.73 17.52
N ALA A 488 2.51 17.02 16.53
CA ALA A 488 2.06 18.39 16.24
C ALA A 488 1.44 19.08 17.45
N ILE A 489 0.58 18.39 18.22
CA ILE A 489 -0.07 18.97 19.40
C ILE A 489 0.89 19.19 20.58
N THR A 490 2.09 18.61 20.56
CA THR A 490 3.15 18.92 21.52
C THR A 490 3.96 20.14 21.09
N GLN A 491 3.97 20.50 19.81
CA GLN A 491 4.80 21.55 19.21
C GLN A 491 4.05 22.85 18.92
N THR A 492 2.71 22.78 18.78
CA THR A 492 1.88 23.96 18.47
C THR A 492 0.51 23.88 19.15
N LYS A 493 -0.10 25.04 19.39
CA LYS A 493 -1.47 25.18 19.96
C LYS A 493 -2.53 25.51 18.89
N ARG A 494 -2.19 25.36 17.61
CA ARG A 494 -3.11 25.74 16.51
C ARG A 494 -4.33 24.83 16.39
N PHE A 495 -4.28 23.62 16.94
CA PHE A 495 -5.35 22.64 16.79
C PHE A 495 -6.36 22.70 17.93
N SER A 496 -7.64 22.81 17.56
CA SER A 496 -8.78 22.79 18.51
C SER A 496 -9.04 21.37 19.05
N GLY A 497 -8.65 20.34 18.32
CA GLY A 497 -8.77 18.94 18.73
C GLY A 497 -7.98 18.02 17.80
N ALA A 498 -7.66 16.82 18.31
CA ALA A 498 -6.89 15.83 17.60
C ALA A 498 -7.51 14.42 17.69
N VAL A 499 -7.35 13.60 16.65
CA VAL A 499 -7.67 12.17 16.67
C VAL A 499 -6.47 11.39 16.12
N GLY A 500 -5.74 10.71 16.99
CA GLY A 500 -4.59 9.88 16.61
C GLY A 500 -5.00 8.44 16.38
N LEU A 501 -4.60 7.84 15.25
CA LEU A 501 -4.91 6.47 14.90
C LEU A 501 -3.63 5.64 14.89
N PHE A 502 -3.55 4.61 15.75
CA PHE A 502 -2.44 3.64 15.81
C PHE A 502 -1.05 4.27 15.55
N GLY A 503 -0.74 5.36 16.27
CA GLY A 503 0.49 6.14 16.07
C GLY A 503 1.55 5.88 17.12
N ILE A 504 2.75 6.36 16.80
CA ILE A 504 3.94 6.25 17.65
C ILE A 504 3.99 7.44 18.61
N SER A 505 4.32 7.19 19.88
CA SER A 505 4.46 8.22 20.90
C SER A 505 5.86 8.30 21.51
N ASP A 506 6.61 7.20 21.46
CA ASP A 506 7.99 7.12 21.93
C ASP A 506 8.81 6.21 21.00
N TRP A 507 9.74 6.79 20.28
CA TRP A 507 10.52 6.09 19.28
C TRP A 507 11.48 5.05 19.89
N VAL A 508 11.94 5.25 21.12
CA VAL A 508 12.85 4.28 21.77
C VAL A 508 12.10 3.00 22.12
N SER A 509 10.94 3.12 22.77
CA SER A 509 10.13 1.96 23.09
C SER A 509 9.46 1.33 21.85
N PHE A 510 9.17 2.15 20.81
CA PHE A 510 8.71 1.66 19.52
C PHE A 510 9.72 0.70 18.90
N HIS A 511 10.98 1.13 18.76
CA HIS A 511 12.06 0.30 18.21
C HIS A 511 12.17 -1.06 18.92
N GLY A 512 12.07 -1.06 20.23
CA GLY A 512 12.20 -2.28 21.05
C GLY A 512 11.01 -3.22 21.04
N THR A 513 9.89 -2.84 20.39
CA THR A 513 8.62 -3.60 20.47
C THR A 513 7.88 -3.79 19.14
N THR A 514 8.33 -3.13 18.09
CA THR A 514 7.78 -3.27 16.73
C THR A 514 8.31 -4.53 16.04
N ASN A 515 7.61 -5.03 15.03
CA ASN A 515 8.13 -6.07 14.13
C ASN A 515 8.98 -5.52 12.97
N ILE A 516 9.22 -4.18 12.93
CA ILE A 516 9.97 -3.50 11.88
C ILE A 516 11.07 -2.56 12.45
N PRO A 517 11.92 -2.99 13.41
CA PRO A 517 12.87 -2.09 14.09
C PRO A 517 13.90 -1.46 13.13
N ASP A 518 14.26 -2.11 12.01
CA ASP A 518 15.21 -1.56 11.05
C ASP A 518 14.65 -0.35 10.29
N TRP A 519 13.32 -0.25 10.15
CA TRP A 519 12.66 0.86 9.50
C TRP A 519 13.01 2.21 10.13
N ASP A 520 12.87 2.33 11.45
CA ASP A 520 13.08 3.60 12.15
C ASP A 520 14.56 4.02 12.15
N SER A 521 15.47 3.06 12.31
CA SER A 521 16.92 3.29 12.26
C SER A 521 17.37 3.78 10.88
N ILE A 522 16.83 3.21 9.79
CA ILE A 522 17.09 3.63 8.41
C ILE A 522 16.53 5.04 8.18
N HIS A 523 15.28 5.31 8.59
CA HIS A 523 14.63 6.60 8.38
C HIS A 523 15.24 7.71 9.22
N TYR A 524 15.55 7.48 10.51
CA TYR A 524 16.27 8.48 11.33
C TYR A 524 17.74 8.59 10.98
N ASN A 525 18.32 7.57 10.33
CA ASN A 525 19.76 7.48 10.14
C ASN A 525 20.50 7.77 11.47
N ASP A 526 20.07 7.07 12.52
CA ASP A 526 20.54 7.23 13.90
C ASP A 526 20.31 5.94 14.68
N SER A 527 20.89 5.82 15.86
CA SER A 527 20.73 4.67 16.76
C SER A 527 19.72 4.98 17.87
N PRO A 528 18.75 4.09 18.14
CA PRO A 528 17.81 4.26 19.24
C PRO A 528 18.47 4.23 20.62
N TYR A 529 19.65 3.58 20.74
CA TYR A 529 20.34 3.38 22.02
C TYR A 529 21.37 4.46 22.32
N THR A 530 22.09 4.94 21.31
CA THR A 530 23.21 5.88 21.46
C THR A 530 22.98 7.22 20.79
N GLY A 531 22.00 7.30 19.87
CA GLY A 531 21.64 8.52 19.16
C GLY A 531 20.73 9.44 19.98
N LYS A 532 20.45 10.61 19.43
CA LYS A 532 19.64 11.65 20.10
C LYS A 532 18.28 11.86 19.46
N LYS A 533 18.10 11.46 18.17
CA LYS A 533 16.90 11.79 17.39
C LYS A 533 15.67 11.07 17.92
N PHE A 534 15.81 9.82 18.33
CA PHE A 534 14.72 9.01 18.86
C PHE A 534 14.01 9.70 20.04
N ARG A 535 14.76 10.18 21.04
CA ARG A 535 14.15 10.94 22.17
C ARG A 535 13.70 12.33 21.76
N LYS A 536 14.50 13.03 20.94
CA LYS A 536 14.19 14.41 20.51
C LYS A 536 12.84 14.52 19.84
N PHE A 537 12.43 13.54 19.04
CA PHE A 537 11.18 13.55 18.27
C PHE A 537 10.08 12.66 18.86
N SER A 538 10.23 12.18 20.10
CA SER A 538 9.19 11.41 20.80
C SER A 538 8.13 12.31 21.41
N PRO A 539 6.85 12.23 21.00
CA PRO A 539 5.75 13.00 21.61
C PRO A 539 5.66 12.84 23.13
N LEU A 540 5.98 11.66 23.65
CA LEU A 540 5.93 11.35 25.08
C LEU A 540 6.82 12.27 25.91
N GLU A 541 8.00 12.63 25.43
CA GLU A 541 8.95 13.55 26.11
C GLU A 541 8.35 14.97 26.30
N TYR A 542 7.37 15.33 25.47
CA TYR A 542 6.74 16.64 25.46
C TYR A 542 5.26 16.61 25.90
N ALA A 543 4.82 15.52 26.53
CA ALA A 543 3.41 15.36 26.93
C ALA A 543 2.89 16.48 27.83
N SER A 544 3.78 17.11 28.64
CA SER A 544 3.43 18.25 29.52
C SER A 544 2.97 19.50 28.73
N SER A 545 3.47 19.71 27.51
CA SER A 545 3.13 20.87 26.67
C SER A 545 1.79 20.73 25.95
N VAL A 546 1.18 19.55 25.93
CA VAL A 546 -0.10 19.30 25.25
C VAL A 546 -1.23 20.09 25.92
N GLU A 547 -1.92 20.91 25.15
CA GLU A 547 -3.16 21.60 25.55
C GLU A 547 -4.36 21.11 24.72
N THR A 548 -4.11 20.67 23.49
CA THR A 548 -5.13 20.19 22.56
C THR A 548 -5.78 18.90 23.07
N PRO A 549 -7.13 18.85 23.19
CA PRO A 549 -7.83 17.60 23.49
C PRO A 549 -7.56 16.54 22.43
N ILE A 550 -7.26 15.30 22.85
CA ILE A 550 -6.96 14.20 21.91
C ILE A 550 -7.78 12.95 22.20
N LEU A 551 -8.32 12.36 21.12
CA LEU A 551 -8.87 11.01 21.09
C LEU A 551 -7.85 10.09 20.41
N LEU A 552 -7.43 9.03 21.08
CA LEU A 552 -6.55 8.00 20.58
C LEU A 552 -7.37 6.76 20.21
N MET A 553 -7.04 6.11 19.09
CA MET A 553 -7.68 4.88 18.65
C MET A 553 -6.62 3.87 18.21
N HIS A 554 -6.69 2.60 18.68
CA HIS A 554 -5.64 1.61 18.40
C HIS A 554 -6.20 0.20 18.27
N GLY A 555 -5.65 -0.59 17.34
CA GLY A 555 -5.87 -2.03 17.27
C GLY A 555 -5.12 -2.75 18.41
N ARG A 556 -5.78 -3.76 19.04
CA ARG A 556 -5.12 -4.51 20.13
C ARG A 556 -3.94 -5.33 19.65
N ASP A 557 -4.07 -5.89 18.44
CA ASP A 557 -3.17 -6.91 17.91
C ASP A 557 -2.24 -6.30 16.83
N ASP A 558 -1.90 -5.02 16.96
CA ASP A 558 -1.04 -4.27 16.04
C ASP A 558 0.45 -4.63 16.26
N PRO A 559 1.10 -5.34 15.32
CA PRO A 559 2.51 -5.67 15.43
C PRO A 559 3.44 -4.56 14.92
N SER A 560 2.95 -3.70 14.03
CA SER A 560 3.75 -2.66 13.40
C SER A 560 3.93 -1.45 14.31
N VAL A 561 2.82 -0.97 14.90
CA VAL A 561 2.86 0.03 15.97
C VAL A 561 2.17 -0.58 17.20
N PRO A 562 2.92 -1.19 18.12
CA PRO A 562 2.35 -1.87 19.27
C PRO A 562 1.45 -0.96 20.11
N LEU A 563 0.32 -1.49 20.60
CA LEU A 563 -0.65 -0.76 21.43
C LEU A 563 -0.01 -0.02 22.62
N GLY A 564 1.13 -0.53 23.11
CA GLY A 564 1.93 0.09 24.16
C GLY A 564 2.25 1.57 23.88
N GLN A 565 2.39 1.95 22.61
CA GLN A 565 2.66 3.33 22.21
C GLN A 565 1.54 4.29 22.68
N TYR A 566 0.29 3.97 22.41
CA TYR A 566 -0.82 4.83 22.84
C TYR A 566 -1.23 4.61 24.30
N LEU A 567 -0.94 3.46 24.90
CA LEU A 567 -1.15 3.27 26.34
C LEU A 567 -0.25 4.18 27.17
N GLN A 568 1.07 4.26 26.85
CA GLN A 568 2.00 5.14 27.59
C GLN A 568 1.68 6.62 27.39
N PHE A 569 1.34 7.06 26.17
CA PHE A 569 0.96 8.45 25.90
C PHE A 569 -0.35 8.83 26.60
N TYR A 570 -1.37 7.96 26.53
CA TYR A 570 -2.62 8.12 27.26
C TYR A 570 -2.37 8.29 28.77
N ARG A 571 -1.52 7.42 29.36
CA ARG A 571 -1.19 7.47 30.78
C ARG A 571 -0.52 8.77 31.15
N ALA A 572 0.51 9.18 30.40
CA ALA A 572 1.21 10.44 30.66
C ALA A 572 0.28 11.65 30.60
N LEU A 573 -0.56 11.76 29.56
CA LEU A 573 -1.52 12.83 29.42
C LEU A 573 -2.57 12.82 30.54
N LYS A 574 -3.06 11.64 30.94
CA LYS A 574 -4.05 11.48 32.00
C LYS A 574 -3.50 11.91 33.35
N ASP A 575 -2.30 11.51 33.71
CA ASP A 575 -1.65 11.82 34.97
C ASP A 575 -1.33 13.33 35.10
N MET A 576 -1.13 14.00 33.95
CA MET A 576 -0.94 15.46 33.85
C MET A 576 -2.28 16.25 33.74
N GLY A 577 -3.43 15.58 33.91
CA GLY A 577 -4.74 16.23 33.88
C GLY A 577 -5.19 16.72 32.49
N LYS A 578 -4.58 16.23 31.41
CA LYS A 578 -4.92 16.62 30.04
C LYS A 578 -6.21 15.93 29.55
N LYS A 579 -6.94 16.56 28.63
CA LYS A 579 -8.17 16.00 28.06
C LYS A 579 -7.82 14.93 27.01
N VAL A 580 -7.85 13.66 27.41
CA VAL A 580 -7.52 12.50 26.57
C VAL A 580 -8.53 11.37 26.75
N ARG A 581 -8.86 10.68 25.64
CA ARG A 581 -9.59 9.42 25.60
C ARG A 581 -8.80 8.41 24.76
N LEU A 582 -9.00 7.12 25.01
CA LEU A 582 -8.40 6.02 24.23
C LEU A 582 -9.47 4.97 23.95
N ILE A 583 -9.62 4.58 22.69
CA ILE A 583 -10.44 3.46 22.24
C ILE A 583 -9.50 2.36 21.74
N ILE A 584 -9.69 1.12 22.26
CA ILE A 584 -8.95 -0.06 21.85
C ILE A 584 -9.90 -0.98 21.09
N PHE A 585 -9.55 -1.31 19.85
CA PHE A 585 -10.32 -2.21 19.00
C PHE A 585 -9.74 -3.63 19.09
N PRO A 586 -10.46 -4.60 19.69
CA PRO A 586 -10.00 -6.00 19.76
C PRO A 586 -9.97 -6.62 18.35
N ARG A 587 -9.02 -7.53 18.09
CA ARG A 587 -8.84 -8.24 16.82
C ARG A 587 -8.46 -7.36 15.62
N GLU A 588 -8.15 -6.09 15.85
CA GLU A 588 -7.58 -5.21 14.83
C GLU A 588 -6.07 -5.12 14.99
N GLY A 589 -5.39 -5.20 13.85
CA GLY A 589 -3.97 -4.95 13.71
C GLY A 589 -3.68 -3.49 13.38
N HIS A 590 -2.75 -3.27 12.43
CA HIS A 590 -2.35 -1.95 11.99
C HIS A 590 -3.38 -1.33 11.02
N GLY A 591 -4.54 -0.97 11.55
CA GLY A 591 -5.71 -0.46 10.83
C GLY A 591 -7.01 -1.08 11.33
N PHE A 592 -8.16 -0.48 10.96
CA PHE A 592 -9.48 -0.99 11.31
C PHE A 592 -10.15 -1.56 10.06
N VAL A 593 -10.45 -2.86 10.10
CA VAL A 593 -11.00 -3.59 8.96
C VAL A 593 -12.32 -4.32 9.28
N GLU A 594 -12.65 -4.57 10.56
CA GLU A 594 -13.97 -5.08 10.92
C GLU A 594 -15.03 -3.97 10.73
N LYS A 595 -16.16 -4.32 10.10
CA LYS A 595 -17.23 -3.38 9.75
C LYS A 595 -17.65 -2.48 10.90
N ASP A 596 -17.96 -3.09 12.06
CA ASP A 596 -18.43 -2.33 13.23
C ASP A 596 -17.34 -1.43 13.81
N HIS A 597 -16.07 -1.82 13.73
CA HIS A 597 -14.93 -1.01 14.17
C HIS A 597 -14.70 0.19 13.25
N ILE A 598 -14.87 0.02 11.93
CA ILE A 598 -14.82 1.13 10.97
C ILE A 598 -15.94 2.13 11.30
N ILE A 599 -17.19 1.65 11.47
CA ILE A 599 -18.34 2.49 11.80
C ILE A 599 -18.09 3.26 13.09
N MET A 600 -17.67 2.57 14.16
CA MET A 600 -17.39 3.19 15.45
C MET A 600 -16.27 4.22 15.34
N SER A 601 -15.17 3.91 14.65
CA SER A 601 -14.04 4.83 14.53
C SER A 601 -14.42 6.14 13.83
N LEU A 602 -15.23 6.07 12.77
CA LEU A 602 -15.68 7.26 12.04
C LEU A 602 -16.68 8.10 12.85
N ARG A 603 -17.62 7.45 13.54
CA ARG A 603 -18.61 8.15 14.41
C ARG A 603 -17.93 8.85 15.58
N GLU A 604 -17.07 8.16 16.32
CA GLU A 604 -16.36 8.74 17.46
C GLU A 604 -15.43 9.89 17.03
N MET A 605 -14.81 9.80 15.84
CA MET A 605 -14.02 10.90 15.28
C MET A 605 -14.88 12.12 14.96
N GLU A 606 -16.02 11.92 14.27
CA GLU A 606 -16.97 13.00 13.97
C GLU A 606 -17.48 13.65 15.25
N GLU A 607 -17.96 12.87 16.23
CA GLU A 607 -18.49 13.36 17.50
C GLU A 607 -17.43 14.11 18.30
N TRP A 608 -16.17 13.61 18.31
CA TRP A 608 -15.06 14.28 18.97
C TRP A 608 -14.82 15.66 18.37
N PHE A 609 -14.71 15.78 17.06
CA PHE A 609 -14.50 17.07 16.40
C PHE A 609 -15.70 18.02 16.60
N ARG A 610 -16.93 17.53 16.49
CA ARG A 610 -18.13 18.34 16.75
C ARG A 610 -18.20 18.88 18.19
N SER A 611 -17.79 18.10 19.16
CA SER A 611 -17.79 18.51 20.56
C SER A 611 -16.79 19.63 20.87
N LEU A 612 -15.87 19.92 19.95
CA LEU A 612 -14.79 20.91 20.06
C LEU A 612 -14.90 22.03 18.99
N SER A 613 -15.93 21.95 18.13
CA SER A 613 -16.18 22.90 17.02
C SER A 613 -16.79 24.21 17.48
#